data_637ea385d79aa9f30befa3a79bd3ea78
#
_entry.id   637ea385d79aa9f30befa3a79bd3ea78
#
_cell.length_a   1.000
_cell.length_b   1.000
_cell.length_c   1.000
_cell.angle_alpha   90.00
_cell.angle_beta   90.00
_cell.angle_gamma   90.00
#
_symmetry.space_group_name_H-M   'P 1'
#
loop_
_entity.id
_entity.type
_entity.pdbx_description
1 polymer ?
#
loop_
_entity_poly.entity_id
_entity_poly.type
_entity_poly.pdbx_seq_one_letter_code
_entity_poly.pdbx_strand_id
1 'polypeptide(L)'
;QFASEYLVATKSVGSFDLTAGLGWGLLGLGSTISNPLASFNEGFKNRGSSAVGLGGDINAKDWFSGQTSLFSGIEYDLKMYGLRFALEYDTSNPDINPNNPVDVKSRFNFGVNYYLSNSFNVGLAFERGQQVRVSFALTGLFSEDIIPKPKPKNVIPLNAEQLKRSKEDKGIFYRSLNKSLQDEQIYIQGASYNNHSVDVAIGTNRFVSHSRSAGRS
;
A
#
# COMPACT_ATOMS: atom_id res chain seq x y z
N GLN A 1 -16.05 -11.88 -6.49
CA GLN A 1 -15.40 -11.51 -5.23
C GLN A 1 -13.90 -11.77 -5.35
N PHE A 2 -13.06 -10.74 -5.20
CA PHE A 2 -11.60 -10.81 -5.37
C PHE A 2 -10.89 -10.99 -4.02
N ALA A 3 -11.41 -11.88 -3.17
CA ALA A 3 -10.83 -12.13 -1.87
C ALA A 3 -9.86 -13.33 -1.93
N SER A 4 -8.69 -13.14 -1.36
CA SER A 4 -7.68 -14.18 -1.19
C SER A 4 -7.06 -14.05 0.18
N GLU A 5 -6.80 -15.17 0.80
CA GLU A 5 -6.00 -15.25 2.01
C GLU A 5 -4.74 -16.08 1.69
N TYR A 6 -3.68 -15.80 2.39
CA TYR A 6 -2.45 -16.56 2.25
C TYR A 6 -1.66 -16.64 3.56
N LEU A 7 -0.88 -17.69 3.68
CA LEU A 7 0.14 -17.86 4.70
C LEU A 7 1.47 -18.06 3.98
N VAL A 8 2.47 -17.28 4.30
CA VAL A 8 3.77 -17.32 3.65
C VAL A 8 4.89 -17.27 4.69
N ALA A 9 5.94 -18.01 4.44
CA ALA A 9 7.18 -17.98 5.19
C ALA A 9 8.35 -17.81 4.23
N THR A 10 9.27 -16.92 4.60
CA THR A 10 10.52 -16.69 3.87
C THR A 10 11.70 -16.87 4.82
N LYS A 11 12.74 -17.54 4.34
CA LYS A 11 13.99 -17.73 5.08
C LYS A 11 15.18 -17.48 4.19
N SER A 12 16.08 -16.60 4.65
CA SER A 12 17.37 -16.35 4.00
C SER A 12 18.42 -17.33 4.50
N VAL A 13 19.15 -17.95 3.58
CA VAL A 13 20.26 -18.86 3.86
C VAL A 13 21.43 -18.53 2.93
N GLY A 14 22.41 -17.82 3.45
CA GLY A 14 23.54 -17.32 2.65
C GLY A 14 23.07 -16.32 1.57
N SER A 15 23.29 -16.66 0.31
CA SER A 15 22.82 -15.86 -0.84
C SER A 15 21.45 -16.31 -1.38
N PHE A 16 20.78 -17.23 -0.70
CA PHE A 16 19.48 -17.72 -1.09
C PHE A 16 18.39 -17.16 -0.19
N ASP A 17 17.29 -16.73 -0.80
CA ASP A 17 16.01 -16.47 -0.14
C ASP A 17 15.00 -17.53 -0.58
N LEU A 18 14.53 -18.30 0.40
CA LEU A 18 13.58 -19.38 0.18
C LEU A 18 12.21 -18.95 0.69
N THR A 19 11.22 -19.03 -0.17
CA THR A 19 9.83 -18.68 0.18
C THR A 19 8.91 -19.85 -0.12
N ALA A 20 8.00 -20.13 0.80
CA ALA A 20 6.91 -21.08 0.59
C ALA A 20 5.62 -20.55 1.23
N GLY A 21 4.50 -20.82 0.60
CA GLY A 21 3.22 -20.34 1.09
C GLY A 21 2.04 -21.16 0.61
N LEU A 22 0.93 -20.95 1.29
CA LEU A 22 -0.38 -21.49 0.98
C LEU A 22 -1.34 -20.34 0.65
N GLY A 23 -2.14 -20.52 -0.38
CA GLY A 23 -3.15 -19.55 -0.80
C GLY A 23 -4.54 -20.16 -0.84
N TRP A 24 -5.53 -19.38 -0.44
CA TRP A 24 -6.96 -19.68 -0.51
C TRP A 24 -7.69 -18.62 -1.32
N GLY A 25 -8.97 -18.85 -1.60
CA GLY A 25 -9.75 -17.95 -2.45
C GLY A 25 -9.24 -17.96 -3.88
N LEU A 26 -8.98 -16.81 -4.48
CA LEU A 26 -8.44 -16.71 -5.84
C LEU A 26 -7.05 -17.35 -5.97
N LEU A 27 -6.21 -17.20 -4.95
CA LEU A 27 -4.90 -17.86 -4.90
C LEU A 27 -5.01 -19.37 -4.75
N GLY A 28 -6.12 -19.87 -4.20
CA GLY A 28 -6.40 -21.30 -4.03
C GLY A 28 -6.94 -22.01 -5.27
N LEU A 29 -7.31 -21.29 -6.34
CA LEU A 29 -7.99 -21.87 -7.52
C LEU A 29 -7.16 -22.91 -8.27
N GLY A 30 -5.85 -22.90 -8.11
CA GLY A 30 -4.98 -23.98 -8.63
C GLY A 30 -5.20 -25.33 -7.97
N SER A 31 -5.78 -25.36 -6.77
CA SER A 31 -6.21 -26.57 -6.03
C SER A 31 -5.15 -27.69 -6.01
N THR A 32 -3.91 -27.33 -5.68
CA THR A 32 -2.77 -28.27 -5.76
C THR A 32 -2.68 -29.20 -4.57
N ILE A 33 -3.28 -28.82 -3.45
CA ILE A 33 -3.31 -29.62 -2.23
C ILE A 33 -4.68 -29.58 -1.57
N SER A 34 -4.99 -30.60 -0.78
CA SER A 34 -6.14 -30.57 0.13
C SER A 34 -5.92 -29.50 1.19
N ASN A 35 -6.98 -28.80 1.57
CA ASN A 35 -6.89 -27.78 2.60
C ASN A 35 -6.37 -28.39 3.92
N PRO A 36 -5.18 -28.00 4.40
CA PRO A 36 -4.60 -28.59 5.61
C PRO A 36 -5.41 -28.28 6.87
N LEU A 37 -6.15 -27.17 6.89
CA LEU A 37 -7.01 -26.81 8.01
C LEU A 37 -8.27 -27.68 8.10
N ALA A 38 -8.65 -28.33 7.01
CA ALA A 38 -9.78 -29.26 7.00
C ALA A 38 -9.56 -30.50 7.88
N SER A 39 -8.30 -30.84 8.18
CA SER A 39 -7.97 -31.91 9.14
C SER A 39 -8.29 -31.53 10.60
N PHE A 40 -8.32 -30.24 10.91
CA PHE A 40 -8.67 -29.74 12.23
C PHE A 40 -10.16 -29.46 12.39
N ASN A 41 -10.81 -29.00 11.31
CA ASN A 41 -12.24 -28.70 11.28
C ASN A 41 -12.81 -28.86 9.87
N GLU A 42 -13.84 -29.65 9.71
CA GLU A 42 -14.50 -29.89 8.41
C GLU A 42 -15.09 -28.61 7.77
N GLY A 43 -15.38 -27.58 8.56
CA GLY A 43 -15.82 -26.28 8.07
C GLY A 43 -14.85 -25.62 7.08
N PHE A 44 -13.57 -25.99 7.11
CA PHE A 44 -12.56 -25.49 6.17
C PHE A 44 -12.56 -26.23 4.81
N LYS A 45 -13.30 -27.32 4.65
CA LYS A 45 -13.35 -28.06 3.37
C LYS A 45 -13.95 -27.24 2.25
N ASN A 46 -15.00 -26.49 2.56
CA ASN A 46 -15.75 -25.76 1.56
C ASN A 46 -15.82 -24.27 1.92
N ARG A 47 -15.57 -23.42 0.93
CA ARG A 47 -15.78 -21.98 1.06
C ARG A 47 -17.26 -21.70 0.78
N GLY A 48 -17.93 -21.00 1.71
CA GLY A 48 -19.29 -20.57 1.52
C GLY A 48 -19.45 -19.66 0.31
N SER A 49 -20.56 -19.79 -0.41
CA SER A 49 -20.91 -18.80 -1.41
C SER A 49 -21.31 -17.52 -0.68
N SER A 50 -20.51 -16.48 -0.80
CA SER A 50 -20.87 -15.16 -0.27
C SER A 50 -22.20 -14.74 -0.87
N ALA A 51 -23.16 -14.41 -0.03
CA ALA A 51 -24.45 -13.90 -0.48
C ALA A 51 -24.22 -12.66 -1.36
N VAL A 52 -24.62 -12.77 -2.62
CA VAL A 52 -24.62 -11.66 -3.56
C VAL A 52 -25.70 -10.69 -3.06
N GLY A 53 -25.31 -9.57 -2.50
CA GLY A 53 -26.34 -8.58 -2.18
C GLY A 53 -25.96 -7.44 -1.25
N LEU A 54 -25.05 -7.60 -0.33
CA LEU A 54 -24.68 -6.52 0.60
C LEU A 54 -23.17 -6.31 0.54
N GLY A 55 -22.75 -5.25 -0.14
CA GLY A 55 -21.34 -4.85 -0.16
C GLY A 55 -20.87 -4.51 1.25
N GLY A 56 -19.73 -5.08 1.66
CA GLY A 56 -19.08 -4.77 2.92
C GLY A 56 -19.28 -5.78 4.04
N ASP A 57 -19.95 -6.89 3.82
CA ASP A 57 -20.06 -7.97 4.82
C ASP A 57 -18.77 -8.81 4.85
N ILE A 58 -18.09 -8.80 6.00
CA ILE A 58 -16.87 -9.58 6.24
C ILE A 58 -17.29 -10.90 6.88
N ASN A 59 -17.38 -11.95 6.05
CA ASN A 59 -17.66 -13.29 6.54
C ASN A 59 -16.37 -14.01 6.93
N ALA A 60 -15.93 -13.86 8.18
CA ALA A 60 -14.73 -14.50 8.70
C ALA A 60 -14.79 -16.05 8.69
N LYS A 61 -15.99 -16.64 8.59
CA LYS A 61 -16.15 -18.10 8.52
C LYS A 61 -15.62 -18.72 7.22
N ASP A 62 -15.52 -17.91 6.17
CA ASP A 62 -15.03 -18.35 4.88
C ASP A 62 -13.50 -18.20 4.73
N TRP A 63 -12.84 -17.59 5.71
CA TRP A 63 -11.40 -17.39 5.67
C TRP A 63 -10.66 -18.72 5.76
N PHE A 64 -9.61 -18.86 4.95
CA PHE A 64 -8.76 -20.05 4.87
C PHE A 64 -9.55 -21.35 4.54
N SER A 65 -10.73 -21.22 3.95
CA SER A 65 -11.59 -22.35 3.59
C SER A 65 -11.63 -22.59 2.07
N GLY A 66 -12.00 -23.80 1.68
CA GLY A 66 -12.12 -24.24 0.28
C GLY A 66 -10.81 -24.69 -0.33
N GLN A 67 -10.69 -24.48 -1.64
CA GLN A 67 -9.53 -24.85 -2.44
C GLN A 67 -8.25 -24.17 -1.93
N THR A 68 -7.17 -24.92 -1.89
CA THR A 68 -5.87 -24.47 -1.41
C THR A 68 -4.79 -24.74 -2.45
N SER A 69 -3.90 -23.82 -2.65
CA SER A 69 -2.76 -23.94 -3.53
C SER A 69 -1.46 -23.66 -2.82
N LEU A 70 -0.44 -24.44 -3.15
CA LEU A 70 0.93 -24.21 -2.70
C LEU A 70 1.63 -23.31 -3.71
N PHE A 71 2.33 -22.31 -3.23
CA PHE A 71 3.27 -21.53 -4.04
C PHE A 71 4.62 -21.46 -3.35
N SER A 72 5.67 -21.30 -4.13
CA SER A 72 7.03 -21.21 -3.58
C SER A 72 7.95 -20.43 -4.51
N GLY A 73 9.06 -19.94 -3.95
CA GLY A 73 10.08 -19.23 -4.69
C GLY A 73 11.46 -19.44 -4.10
N ILE A 74 12.44 -19.37 -4.97
CA ILE A 74 13.85 -19.37 -4.62
C ILE A 74 14.49 -18.18 -5.33
N GLU A 75 15.10 -17.28 -4.57
CA GLU A 75 15.95 -16.23 -5.13
C GLU A 75 17.40 -16.51 -4.78
N TYR A 76 18.30 -16.24 -5.72
CA TYR A 76 19.73 -16.31 -5.54
C TYR A 76 20.37 -14.98 -5.87
N ASP A 77 20.99 -14.37 -4.87
CA ASP A 77 21.60 -13.05 -4.99
C ASP A 77 23.11 -13.16 -5.22
N LEU A 78 23.53 -12.88 -6.44
CA LEU A 78 24.94 -12.83 -6.85
C LEU A 78 25.45 -11.38 -6.73
N LYS A 79 25.59 -10.91 -5.50
CA LYS A 79 25.91 -9.51 -5.13
C LYS A 79 27.12 -8.93 -5.86
N MET A 80 28.16 -9.74 -6.06
CA MET A 80 29.41 -9.31 -6.71
C MET A 80 29.18 -8.80 -8.15
N TYR A 81 28.16 -9.32 -8.83
CA TYR A 81 27.84 -8.96 -10.22
C TYR A 81 26.56 -8.13 -10.33
N GLY A 82 25.92 -7.80 -9.20
CA GLY A 82 24.64 -7.10 -9.22
C GLY A 82 23.51 -7.91 -9.88
N LEU A 83 23.59 -9.24 -9.85
CA LEU A 83 22.61 -10.13 -10.46
C LEU A 83 21.81 -10.85 -9.39
N ARG A 84 20.49 -10.94 -9.61
CA ARG A 84 19.58 -11.76 -8.82
C ARG A 84 18.78 -12.66 -9.74
N PHE A 85 18.80 -13.95 -9.47
CA PHE A 85 18.04 -14.97 -10.16
C PHE A 85 16.82 -15.34 -9.31
N ALA A 86 15.69 -15.57 -9.94
CA ALA A 86 14.47 -16.01 -9.29
C ALA A 86 13.90 -17.24 -10.03
N LEU A 87 13.46 -18.20 -9.26
CA LEU A 87 12.65 -19.33 -9.70
C LEU A 87 11.41 -19.38 -8.83
N GLU A 88 10.25 -19.34 -9.46
CA GLU A 88 8.95 -19.38 -8.76
C GLU A 88 8.15 -20.56 -9.24
N TYR A 89 7.43 -21.18 -8.31
CA TYR A 89 6.36 -22.12 -8.58
C TYR A 89 5.04 -21.46 -8.22
N ASP A 90 4.31 -21.04 -9.25
CA ASP A 90 3.04 -20.35 -9.14
C ASP A 90 1.89 -21.28 -9.52
N THR A 91 1.01 -21.51 -8.57
CA THR A 91 -0.16 -22.37 -8.76
C THR A 91 -1.45 -21.57 -8.85
N SER A 92 -1.38 -20.25 -8.84
CA SER A 92 -2.55 -19.41 -9.06
C SER A 92 -3.17 -19.71 -10.42
N ASN A 93 -4.49 -19.69 -10.49
CA ASN A 93 -5.20 -19.79 -11.75
C ASN A 93 -5.62 -18.39 -12.17
N PRO A 94 -5.00 -17.79 -13.21
CA PRO A 94 -5.36 -16.46 -13.70
C PRO A 94 -6.67 -16.44 -14.49
N ASP A 95 -7.33 -17.58 -14.66
CA ASP A 95 -8.54 -17.74 -15.48
C ASP A 95 -9.79 -17.15 -14.78
N ILE A 96 -9.63 -15.89 -14.31
CA ILE A 96 -10.69 -15.16 -13.61
C ILE A 96 -11.69 -14.56 -14.60
N ASN A 97 -11.29 -14.39 -15.85
CA ASN A 97 -12.12 -13.81 -16.90
C ASN A 97 -12.42 -14.84 -17.99
N PRO A 98 -13.62 -15.44 -18.01
CA PRO A 98 -14.01 -16.43 -19.04
C PRO A 98 -13.89 -15.91 -20.48
N ASN A 99 -13.96 -14.58 -20.67
CA ASN A 99 -13.88 -13.96 -22.00
C ASN A 99 -12.42 -13.72 -22.46
N ASN A 100 -11.46 -13.88 -21.57
CA ASN A 100 -10.03 -13.74 -21.90
C ASN A 100 -9.20 -14.71 -21.04
N PRO A 101 -9.31 -16.02 -21.29
CA PRO A 101 -8.57 -17.01 -20.52
C PRO A 101 -7.06 -16.84 -20.75
N VAL A 102 -6.31 -16.85 -19.67
CA VAL A 102 -4.85 -16.85 -19.73
C VAL A 102 -4.36 -18.30 -19.69
N ASP A 103 -3.88 -18.79 -20.81
CA ASP A 103 -3.31 -20.13 -20.89
C ASP A 103 -2.05 -20.23 -20.03
N VAL A 104 -1.94 -21.28 -19.23
CA VAL A 104 -0.79 -21.55 -18.35
C VAL A 104 -0.14 -22.85 -18.81
N LYS A 105 0.93 -22.74 -19.59
CA LYS A 105 1.69 -23.90 -20.07
C LYS A 105 2.67 -24.47 -19.06
N SER A 106 3.13 -23.62 -18.13
CA SER A 106 4.03 -24.00 -17.05
C SER A 106 3.67 -23.24 -15.79
N ARG A 107 3.80 -23.89 -14.66
CA ARG A 107 3.68 -23.29 -13.33
C ARG A 107 5.02 -22.75 -12.81
N PHE A 108 6.09 -22.96 -13.55
CA PHE A 108 7.40 -22.42 -13.21
C PHE A 108 7.66 -21.12 -13.97
N ASN A 109 8.10 -20.11 -13.23
CA ASN A 109 8.53 -18.82 -13.73
C ASN A 109 10.02 -18.64 -13.41
N PHE A 110 10.77 -18.10 -14.35
CA PHE A 110 12.19 -17.82 -14.20
C PHE A 110 12.40 -16.31 -14.39
N GLY A 111 13.21 -15.73 -13.53
CA GLY A 111 13.54 -14.32 -13.62
C GLY A 111 15.02 -14.05 -13.37
N VAL A 112 15.51 -12.98 -13.98
CA VAL A 112 16.81 -12.40 -13.69
C VAL A 112 16.67 -10.90 -13.58
N ASN A 113 17.21 -10.32 -12.50
CA ASN A 113 17.30 -8.89 -12.31
C ASN A 113 18.76 -8.48 -12.28
N TYR A 114 19.08 -7.46 -13.04
CA TYR A 114 20.42 -6.86 -13.05
C TYR A 114 20.37 -5.47 -12.46
N TYR A 115 21.05 -5.27 -11.39
CA TYR A 115 21.16 -4.00 -10.65
C TYR A 115 22.35 -3.22 -11.20
N LEU A 116 22.12 -2.32 -12.13
CA LEU A 116 23.15 -1.45 -12.70
C LEU A 116 23.66 -0.44 -11.66
N SER A 117 22.78 -0.03 -10.76
CA SER A 117 23.08 0.84 -9.63
C SER A 117 22.08 0.61 -8.49
N ASN A 118 22.27 1.28 -7.35
CA ASN A 118 21.30 1.26 -6.26
C ASN A 118 19.93 1.82 -6.64
N SER A 119 19.90 2.60 -7.74
CA SER A 119 18.68 3.29 -8.18
C SER A 119 18.09 2.74 -9.47
N PHE A 120 18.82 1.91 -10.22
CA PHE A 120 18.35 1.43 -11.51
C PHE A 120 18.58 -0.07 -11.67
N ASN A 121 17.50 -0.80 -11.96
CA ASN A 121 17.59 -2.21 -12.30
C ASN A 121 16.80 -2.53 -13.58
N VAL A 122 17.21 -3.60 -14.22
CA VAL A 122 16.56 -4.19 -15.41
C VAL A 122 16.24 -5.63 -15.07
N GLY A 123 15.00 -6.04 -15.32
CA GLY A 123 14.54 -7.39 -15.11
C GLY A 123 14.09 -8.05 -16.43
N LEU A 124 14.38 -9.33 -16.56
CA LEU A 124 13.87 -10.21 -17.58
C LEU A 124 13.24 -11.42 -16.91
N ALA A 125 12.02 -11.76 -17.29
CA ALA A 125 11.35 -12.95 -16.78
C ALA A 125 10.67 -13.74 -17.90
N PHE A 126 10.67 -15.07 -17.73
CA PHE A 126 9.89 -15.99 -18.54
C PHE A 126 8.82 -16.61 -17.65
N GLU A 127 7.58 -16.36 -17.99
CA GLU A 127 6.44 -16.66 -17.14
C GLU A 127 5.43 -17.57 -17.85
N ARG A 128 4.84 -18.48 -17.08
CA ARG A 128 3.75 -19.36 -17.52
C ARG A 128 4.09 -20.24 -18.73
N GLY A 129 5.39 -20.40 -19.03
CA GLY A 129 5.86 -21.20 -20.17
C GLY A 129 5.62 -20.57 -21.52
N GLN A 130 5.26 -19.27 -21.61
CA GLN A 130 4.93 -18.64 -22.88
C GLN A 130 5.12 -17.12 -22.92
N GLN A 131 5.27 -16.45 -21.79
CA GLN A 131 5.37 -15.01 -21.71
C GLN A 131 6.78 -14.56 -21.37
N VAL A 132 7.30 -13.57 -22.08
CA VAL A 132 8.53 -12.90 -21.72
C VAL A 132 8.16 -11.50 -21.20
N ARG A 133 8.60 -11.18 -20.01
CA ARG A 133 8.44 -9.86 -19.40
C ARG A 133 9.79 -9.18 -19.28
N VAL A 134 9.87 -7.95 -19.75
CA VAL A 134 10.99 -7.04 -19.53
C VAL A 134 10.52 -5.95 -18.57
N SER A 135 11.29 -5.67 -17.55
CA SER A 135 10.98 -4.65 -16.56
C SER A 135 12.16 -3.71 -16.36
N PHE A 136 11.85 -2.46 -16.14
CA PHE A 136 12.81 -1.42 -15.75
C PHE A 136 12.28 -0.79 -14.48
N ALA A 137 13.11 -0.73 -13.45
CA ALA A 137 12.75 -0.04 -12.22
C ALA A 137 13.80 1.03 -11.91
N LEU A 138 13.31 2.24 -11.77
CA LEU A 138 14.08 3.37 -11.26
C LEU A 138 13.63 3.57 -9.80
N THR A 139 14.47 3.11 -8.88
CA THR A 139 14.26 3.30 -7.43
C THR A 139 15.14 4.48 -7.03
N GLY A 140 14.55 5.64 -6.95
CA GLY A 140 15.18 6.83 -6.38
C GLY A 140 14.37 7.17 -5.15
N LEU A 141 15.01 7.36 -4.05
CA LEU A 141 14.62 8.47 -3.26
C LEU A 141 14.78 9.65 -4.22
N PHE A 142 13.67 10.18 -4.76
CA PHE A 142 13.62 11.59 -5.10
C PHE A 142 13.83 12.25 -3.75
N SER A 143 15.13 12.32 -3.39
CA SER A 143 15.53 12.70 -2.05
C SER A 143 14.97 14.08 -1.81
N GLU A 144 14.71 14.34 -0.58
CA GLU A 144 14.26 15.63 -0.06
C GLU A 144 14.98 16.83 -0.68
N ASP A 145 16.13 16.61 -1.30
CA ASP A 145 16.97 17.60 -1.97
C ASP A 145 16.49 18.01 -3.37
N ILE A 146 15.69 17.20 -4.07
CA ILE A 146 15.16 17.54 -5.41
C ILE A 146 13.92 18.43 -5.31
N ILE A 147 13.13 18.26 -4.26
CA ILE A 147 12.03 19.16 -3.93
C ILE A 147 12.32 19.69 -2.52
N PRO A 148 12.99 20.83 -2.39
CA PRO A 148 13.23 21.40 -1.09
C PRO A 148 11.89 21.60 -0.40
N LYS A 149 11.70 20.92 0.72
CA LYS A 149 10.52 21.13 1.56
C LYS A 149 10.51 22.62 1.88
N PRO A 150 9.44 23.37 1.56
CA PRO A 150 9.36 24.75 1.92
C PRO A 150 9.60 24.85 3.43
N LYS A 151 10.66 25.56 3.82
CA LYS A 151 10.95 25.78 5.23
C LYS A 151 9.70 26.39 5.86
N PRO A 152 9.27 25.89 7.02
CA PRO A 152 8.16 26.51 7.72
C PRO A 152 8.53 27.97 7.97
N LYS A 153 7.68 28.89 7.54
CA LYS A 153 7.83 30.28 7.92
C LYS A 153 7.77 30.36 9.44
N ASN A 154 8.71 31.08 10.05
CA ASN A 154 8.67 31.32 11.47
C ASN A 154 7.35 32.03 11.79
N VAL A 155 6.59 31.49 12.74
CA VAL A 155 5.42 32.19 13.26
C VAL A 155 5.89 33.48 13.91
N ILE A 156 5.51 34.61 13.35
CA ILE A 156 5.79 35.91 13.95
C ILE A 156 4.81 36.07 15.10
N PRO A 157 5.27 36.12 16.36
CA PRO A 157 4.37 36.31 17.49
C PRO A 157 3.67 37.67 17.35
N LEU A 158 2.37 37.69 17.54
CA LEU A 158 1.60 38.94 17.61
C LEU A 158 2.18 39.78 18.73
N ASN A 159 2.41 41.07 18.44
CA ASN A 159 2.82 42.00 19.50
C ASN A 159 1.65 42.20 20.50
N ALA A 160 1.97 42.61 21.72
CA ALA A 160 0.98 42.73 22.80
C ALA A 160 -0.19 43.67 22.44
N GLU A 161 0.06 44.67 21.62
CA GLU A 161 -0.96 45.64 21.17
C GLU A 161 -1.91 45.05 20.14
N GLN A 162 -1.38 44.24 19.20
CA GLN A 162 -2.18 43.48 18.22
C GLN A 162 -3.05 42.44 18.93
N LEU A 163 -2.49 41.75 19.92
CA LEU A 163 -3.21 40.79 20.74
C LEU A 163 -4.37 41.45 21.51
N LYS A 164 -4.14 42.64 22.07
CA LYS A 164 -5.19 43.40 22.78
C LYS A 164 -6.31 43.79 21.83
N ARG A 165 -5.99 44.38 20.69
CA ARG A 165 -6.98 44.78 19.67
C ARG A 165 -7.76 43.58 19.11
N SER A 166 -7.13 42.41 18.93
CA SER A 166 -7.80 41.21 18.44
C SER A 166 -8.80 40.66 19.46
N LYS A 167 -8.59 40.86 20.77
CA LYS A 167 -9.55 40.50 21.82
C LYS A 167 -10.78 41.39 21.87
N GLU A 168 -10.62 42.65 21.50
CA GLU A 168 -11.69 43.66 21.53
C GLU A 168 -12.57 43.61 20.28
N ASP A 169 -12.01 43.28 19.12
CA ASP A 169 -12.73 43.21 17.84
C ASP A 169 -12.57 41.83 17.16
N LYS A 170 -13.64 41.08 17.14
CA LYS A 170 -13.74 39.74 16.49
C LYS A 170 -13.39 39.80 15.00
N GLY A 171 -13.75 40.89 14.32
CA GLY A 171 -13.45 41.06 12.90
C GLY A 171 -11.96 41.23 12.62
N ILE A 172 -11.22 41.89 13.51
CA ILE A 172 -9.77 42.06 13.42
C ILE A 172 -9.11 40.68 13.64
N PHE A 173 -9.54 39.95 14.66
CA PHE A 173 -9.05 38.62 14.95
C PHE A 173 -9.21 37.69 13.75
N TYR A 174 -10.42 37.60 13.20
CA TYR A 174 -10.72 36.74 12.05
C TYR A 174 -9.89 37.11 10.81
N ARG A 175 -9.75 38.39 10.49
CA ARG A 175 -8.95 38.87 9.36
C ARG A 175 -7.47 38.57 9.51
N SER A 176 -6.93 38.75 10.71
CA SER A 176 -5.53 38.45 11.01
C SER A 176 -5.23 36.96 10.89
N LEU A 177 -6.11 36.13 11.44
CA LEU A 177 -6.00 34.69 11.39
C LEU A 177 -6.09 34.18 9.92
N ASN A 178 -7.07 34.67 9.18
CA ASN A 178 -7.23 34.29 7.77
C ASN A 178 -6.01 34.69 6.92
N LYS A 179 -5.46 35.88 7.15
CA LYS A 179 -4.27 36.32 6.43
C LYS A 179 -3.04 35.45 6.74
N SER A 180 -2.86 35.08 8.00
CA SER A 180 -1.74 34.21 8.40
C SER A 180 -1.83 32.82 7.82
N LEU A 181 -3.02 32.26 7.74
CA LEU A 181 -3.28 30.92 7.23
C LEU A 181 -3.30 30.84 5.70
N GLN A 182 -3.66 31.93 5.03
CA GLN A 182 -3.73 31.99 3.56
C GLN A 182 -2.36 31.75 2.92
N ASP A 183 -1.29 32.23 3.53
CA ASP A 183 0.08 31.99 3.07
C ASP A 183 0.47 30.50 3.10
N GLU A 184 -0.16 29.70 3.97
CA GLU A 184 0.01 28.27 4.07
C GLU A 184 -1.04 27.49 3.24
N GLN A 185 -1.88 28.17 2.46
CA GLN A 185 -3.01 27.58 1.70
C GLN A 185 -4.00 26.84 2.60
N ILE A 186 -4.19 27.37 3.80
CA ILE A 186 -5.21 26.94 4.75
C ILE A 186 -6.32 28.01 4.75
N TYR A 187 -7.54 27.57 4.60
CA TYR A 187 -8.71 28.45 4.50
C TYR A 187 -9.64 28.23 5.69
N ILE A 188 -10.04 29.30 6.32
CA ILE A 188 -11.01 29.25 7.41
C ILE A 188 -12.40 29.13 6.81
N GLN A 189 -13.10 28.05 7.12
CA GLN A 189 -14.48 27.81 6.76
C GLN A 189 -15.46 28.38 7.80
N GLY A 190 -15.02 28.41 9.04
CA GLY A 190 -15.78 28.99 10.15
C GLY A 190 -14.89 29.14 11.38
N ALA A 191 -15.21 30.13 12.21
CA ALA A 191 -14.55 30.28 13.49
C ALA A 191 -15.54 30.79 14.53
N SER A 192 -15.47 30.27 15.73
CA SER A 192 -16.17 30.79 16.90
C SER A 192 -15.18 30.93 18.05
N TYR A 193 -15.35 31.95 18.86
CA TYR A 193 -14.55 32.02 20.05
C TYR A 193 -15.35 32.58 21.25
N ASN A 194 -15.03 32.09 22.39
CA ASN A 194 -15.48 32.60 23.67
C ASN A 194 -14.27 32.93 24.57
N ASN A 195 -14.48 33.34 25.80
CA ASN A 195 -13.38 33.75 26.67
C ASN A 195 -12.38 32.64 27.05
N HIS A 196 -12.66 31.38 26.71
CA HIS A 196 -11.88 30.22 27.14
C HIS A 196 -11.43 29.32 25.98
N SER A 197 -12.08 29.41 24.84
CA SER A 197 -11.77 28.54 23.69
C SER A 197 -11.96 29.25 22.37
N VAL A 198 -11.22 28.82 21.36
CA VAL A 198 -11.35 29.22 19.97
C VAL A 198 -11.54 27.95 19.16
N ASP A 199 -12.67 27.85 18.47
CA ASP A 199 -12.98 26.75 17.57
C ASP A 199 -12.84 27.25 16.13
N VAL A 200 -12.01 26.59 15.35
CA VAL A 200 -11.74 26.97 13.96
C VAL A 200 -11.96 25.77 13.05
N ALA A 201 -12.85 25.90 12.10
CA ALA A 201 -13.01 24.95 11.01
C ALA A 201 -12.12 25.39 9.83
N ILE A 202 -11.21 24.52 9.41
CA ILE A 202 -10.25 24.81 8.35
C ILE A 202 -10.37 23.83 7.19
N GLY A 203 -10.11 24.32 5.98
CA GLY A 203 -9.91 23.51 4.79
C GLY A 203 -8.54 23.80 4.19
N THR A 204 -7.96 22.86 3.47
CA THR A 204 -6.66 23.04 2.84
C THR A 204 -6.57 22.33 1.51
N ASN A 205 -5.87 22.94 0.56
CA ASN A 205 -5.53 22.31 -0.73
C ASN A 205 -4.08 21.78 -0.76
N ARG A 206 -3.29 22.13 0.27
CA ARG A 206 -1.86 21.81 0.33
C ARG A 206 -1.57 20.51 1.08
N PHE A 207 -2.34 20.21 2.12
CA PHE A 207 -2.08 19.11 3.01
C PHE A 207 -3.12 18.01 2.83
N VAL A 208 -2.66 16.80 2.50
CA VAL A 208 -3.52 15.60 2.38
C VAL A 208 -4.02 15.13 3.76
N SER A 209 -3.28 15.45 4.83
CA SER A 209 -3.59 15.05 6.20
C SER A 209 -4.13 16.24 7.00
N HIS A 210 -5.33 16.10 7.56
CA HIS A 210 -5.95 17.12 8.42
C HIS A 210 -5.13 17.40 9.68
N SER A 211 -4.47 16.39 10.26
CA SER A 211 -3.58 16.58 11.41
C SER A 211 -2.36 17.47 11.08
N ARG A 212 -1.81 17.34 9.86
CA ARG A 212 -0.70 18.16 9.39
C ARG A 212 -1.15 19.61 9.12
N SER A 213 -2.37 19.78 8.64
CA SER A 213 -3.00 21.09 8.46
C SER A 213 -3.23 21.78 9.81
N ALA A 214 -3.80 21.08 10.79
CA ALA A 214 -4.04 21.60 12.13
C ALA A 214 -2.76 21.97 12.89
N GLY A 215 -1.67 21.26 12.67
CA GLY A 215 -0.38 21.57 13.28
C GLY A 215 0.31 22.82 12.67
N ARG A 216 -0.26 23.40 11.60
CA ARG A 216 0.22 24.62 10.93
C ARG A 216 -0.70 25.83 11.12
N SER A 217 -1.92 25.60 11.56
CA SER A 217 -2.87 26.65 11.93
C SER A 217 -2.66 27.11 13.37
#